data_373716541a76b958d556394de2d4357c
#
_entry.id   373716541a76b958d556394de2d4357c
#
_cell.length_a   1.000
_cell.length_b   1.000
_cell.length_c   1.000
_cell.angle_alpha   90.00
_cell.angle_beta   90.00
_cell.angle_gamma   90.00
#
_symmetry.space_group_name_H-M   'P 1'
#
loop_
_entity.id
_entity.type
_entity.pdbx_description
1 polymer ?
#
loop_
_entity_poly.entity_id
_entity_poly.type
_entity_poly.pdbx_seq_one_letter_code
_entity_poly.pdbx_strand_id
1 'polypeptide(L)'
;GRKKEKKQGAVSVEFCHTGFTYPGSEKPTLQNLNFTIRAGEKIAMVGLNGAGKTTLVKLLCGLYKPTEGEIRIDGKAIGDYEKESYYGLISSVFQNVQLLPLTIAENVSSGTKENMDREKVINCLKLAGLWEKIEDFPDKENTSLGKGIQKNAVGLSGGEQQKLWMARAFYKEAPLLILDEPTAALDPLAEQEVYEKYVRMSEGRTSLFI
;
A
#
# COMPACT_ATOMS: atom_id res chain seq x y z
N GLY A 1 10.28 2.60 -26.66
CA GLY A 1 9.39 2.30 -25.56
C GLY A 1 9.46 0.83 -25.16
N ARG A 2 10.18 0.51 -24.08
CA ARG A 2 10.12 -0.83 -23.49
C ARG A 2 8.77 -0.98 -22.81
N LYS A 3 7.94 -1.92 -23.26
CA LYS A 3 6.73 -2.35 -22.54
C LYS A 3 7.16 -2.83 -21.16
N LYS A 4 6.67 -2.19 -20.09
CA LYS A 4 6.77 -2.71 -18.74
C LYS A 4 6.00 -4.03 -18.72
N GLU A 5 6.70 -5.16 -18.59
CA GLU A 5 6.06 -6.44 -18.28
C GLU A 5 5.42 -6.30 -16.90
N LYS A 6 4.08 -6.16 -16.86
CA LYS A 6 3.34 -6.34 -15.62
C LYS A 6 3.52 -7.80 -15.22
N LYS A 7 4.23 -8.05 -14.15
CA LYS A 7 4.29 -9.38 -13.54
C LYS A 7 2.87 -9.70 -13.04
N GLN A 8 2.13 -10.50 -13.81
CA GLN A 8 0.86 -11.07 -13.38
C GLN A 8 1.18 -12.25 -12.46
N GLY A 9 0.76 -12.17 -11.20
CA GLY A 9 0.88 -13.26 -10.24
C GLY A 9 1.51 -12.83 -8.92
N ALA A 10 1.32 -13.69 -7.90
CA ALA A 10 1.90 -13.51 -6.59
C ALA A 10 3.43 -13.70 -6.62
N VAL A 11 4.15 -13.05 -5.70
CA VAL A 11 5.60 -13.15 -5.55
C VAL A 11 5.97 -13.75 -4.21
N SER A 12 7.12 -14.43 -4.11
CA SER A 12 7.72 -14.81 -2.83
C SER A 12 8.55 -13.67 -2.24
N VAL A 13 8.62 -13.63 -0.91
CA VAL A 13 9.46 -12.68 -0.18
C VAL A 13 10.33 -13.46 0.80
N GLU A 14 11.65 -13.26 0.75
CA GLU A 14 12.60 -13.95 1.60
C GLU A 14 13.41 -12.93 2.42
N PHE A 15 13.48 -13.15 3.71
CA PHE A 15 14.35 -12.42 4.63
C PHE A 15 15.55 -13.32 4.94
N CYS A 16 16.75 -12.89 4.51
CA CYS A 16 17.99 -13.66 4.64
C CYS A 16 18.91 -12.95 5.62
N HIS A 17 19.01 -13.45 6.85
CA HIS A 17 19.82 -12.85 7.93
C HIS A 17 19.59 -11.34 8.08
N THR A 18 18.36 -10.90 7.83
CA THR A 18 18.02 -9.48 7.75
C THR A 18 18.07 -8.83 9.11
N GLY A 19 18.91 -7.81 9.25
CA GLY A 19 19.00 -6.95 10.42
C GLY A 19 18.87 -5.48 10.05
N PHE A 20 18.44 -4.67 11.00
CA PHE A 20 18.33 -3.23 10.82
C PHE A 20 18.52 -2.45 12.10
N THR A 21 19.39 -1.45 12.02
CA THR A 21 19.64 -0.46 13.06
C THR A 21 19.38 0.93 12.50
N TYR A 22 18.56 1.73 13.17
CA TYR A 22 18.33 3.13 12.75
C TYR A 22 19.61 3.95 12.90
N PRO A 23 19.88 4.93 12.00
CA PRO A 23 21.00 5.84 12.16
C PRO A 23 20.97 6.53 13.52
N GLY A 24 22.09 6.50 14.23
CA GLY A 24 22.24 7.08 15.58
C GLY A 24 21.70 6.22 16.72
N SER A 25 21.18 5.02 16.45
CA SER A 25 20.81 4.03 17.48
C SER A 25 21.97 3.06 17.71
N GLU A 26 22.23 2.72 18.98
CA GLU A 26 23.19 1.67 19.34
C GLU A 26 22.56 0.28 19.33
N LYS A 27 21.24 0.20 19.40
CA LYS A 27 20.50 -1.06 19.47
C LYS A 27 19.82 -1.38 18.14
N PRO A 28 19.98 -2.58 17.61
CA PRO A 28 19.28 -3.03 16.43
C PRO A 28 17.77 -3.14 16.71
N THR A 29 16.96 -2.66 15.77
CA THR A 29 15.50 -2.82 15.81
C THR A 29 15.06 -4.17 15.29
N LEU A 30 15.78 -4.71 14.31
CA LEU A 30 15.59 -6.05 13.77
C LEU A 30 16.92 -6.81 13.78
N GLN A 31 16.88 -8.09 14.16
CA GLN A 31 18.08 -8.91 14.28
C GLN A 31 17.87 -10.25 13.59
N ASN A 32 18.76 -10.61 12.68
CA ASN A 32 18.90 -11.93 12.08
C ASN A 32 17.56 -12.59 11.68
N LEU A 33 16.69 -11.83 11.00
CA LEU A 33 15.42 -12.37 10.53
C LEU A 33 15.66 -13.34 9.36
N ASN A 34 15.15 -14.56 9.54
CA ASN A 34 15.24 -15.62 8.53
C ASN A 34 13.87 -16.28 8.39
N PHE A 35 13.12 -15.87 7.38
CA PHE A 35 11.84 -16.50 7.03
C PHE A 35 11.45 -16.18 5.59
N THR A 36 10.53 -16.96 5.07
CA THR A 36 10.02 -16.83 3.71
C THR A 36 8.50 -16.74 3.72
N ILE A 37 7.97 -15.77 2.99
CA ILE A 37 6.55 -15.68 2.61
C ILE A 37 6.45 -16.26 1.20
N ARG A 38 5.72 -17.36 1.05
CA ARG A 38 5.56 -18.01 -0.25
C ARG A 38 4.64 -17.20 -1.16
N ALA A 39 4.81 -17.35 -2.46
CA ALA A 39 3.93 -16.72 -3.43
C ALA A 39 2.46 -17.10 -3.18
N GLY A 40 1.59 -16.08 -3.05
CA GLY A 40 0.17 -16.24 -2.75
C GLY A 40 -0.17 -16.47 -1.27
N GLU A 41 0.83 -16.53 -0.39
CA GLU A 41 0.60 -16.68 1.05
C GLU A 41 0.08 -15.37 1.66
N LYS A 42 -0.82 -15.51 2.63
CA LYS A 42 -1.38 -14.39 3.41
C LYS A 42 -0.88 -14.54 4.84
N ILE A 43 -0.07 -13.58 5.28
CA ILE A 43 0.53 -13.61 6.62
C ILE A 43 0.02 -12.43 7.43
N ALA A 44 -0.39 -12.70 8.67
CA ALA A 44 -0.64 -11.67 9.68
C ALA A 44 0.54 -11.62 10.63
N MET A 45 1.14 -10.44 10.78
CA MET A 45 2.21 -10.18 11.73
C MET A 45 1.64 -9.57 12.99
N VAL A 46 1.66 -10.31 14.09
CA VAL A 46 1.20 -9.88 15.40
C VAL A 46 2.38 -9.64 16.33
N GLY A 47 2.28 -8.66 17.19
CA GLY A 47 3.33 -8.34 18.18
C GLY A 47 3.06 -7.02 18.88
N LEU A 48 3.75 -6.80 20.00
CA LEU A 48 3.64 -5.57 20.78
C LEU A 48 4.05 -4.34 19.98
N ASN A 49 3.56 -3.17 20.37
CA ASN A 49 4.01 -1.91 19.83
C ASN A 49 5.53 -1.76 20.07
N GLY A 50 6.26 -1.31 19.05
CA GLY A 50 7.72 -1.23 19.12
C GLY A 50 8.49 -2.52 18.79
N ALA A 51 7.80 -3.63 18.48
CA ALA A 51 8.44 -4.91 18.12
C ALA A 51 9.12 -4.92 16.72
N GLY A 52 9.23 -3.79 16.04
CA GLY A 52 9.87 -3.69 14.73
C GLY A 52 8.96 -3.92 13.51
N LYS A 53 7.65 -4.12 13.72
CA LYS A 53 6.70 -4.37 12.60
C LYS A 53 6.74 -3.28 11.54
N THR A 54 6.59 -2.02 11.94
CA THR A 54 6.66 -0.86 11.03
C THR A 54 8.03 -0.74 10.36
N THR A 55 9.11 -1.11 11.06
CA THR A 55 10.46 -1.12 10.48
C THR A 55 10.59 -2.17 9.38
N LEU A 56 10.06 -3.37 9.60
CA LEU A 56 10.03 -4.41 8.58
C LEU A 56 9.26 -3.98 7.34
N VAL A 57 8.10 -3.33 7.52
CA VAL A 57 7.34 -2.74 6.39
C VAL A 57 8.15 -1.71 5.65
N LYS A 58 8.84 -0.81 6.35
CA LYS A 58 9.68 0.22 5.72
C LYS A 58 10.83 -0.38 4.90
N LEU A 59 11.45 -1.46 5.40
CA LEU A 59 12.45 -2.21 4.65
C LEU A 59 11.84 -2.86 3.41
N LEU A 60 10.70 -3.54 3.57
CA LEU A 60 10.00 -4.21 2.48
C LEU A 60 9.44 -3.21 1.45
N CYS A 61 9.10 -2.00 1.84
CA CYS A 61 8.73 -0.92 0.90
C CYS A 61 9.93 -0.22 0.26
N GLY A 62 11.16 -0.62 0.61
CA GLY A 62 12.39 -0.01 0.06
C GLY A 62 12.66 1.41 0.56
N LEU A 63 12.00 1.83 1.66
CA LEU A 63 12.24 3.14 2.29
C LEU A 63 13.55 3.18 3.07
N TYR A 64 13.99 2.02 3.55
CA TYR A 64 15.30 1.79 4.16
C TYR A 64 15.95 0.56 3.54
N LYS A 65 17.27 0.47 3.67
CA LYS A 65 18.04 -0.72 3.33
C LYS A 65 18.37 -1.49 4.60
N PRO A 66 18.34 -2.83 4.61
CA PRO A 66 18.88 -3.60 5.71
C PRO A 66 20.31 -3.18 6.05
N THR A 67 20.66 -3.14 7.33
CA THR A 67 22.06 -2.93 7.78
C THR A 67 22.85 -4.22 7.76
N GLU A 68 22.17 -5.36 7.83
CA GLU A 68 22.73 -6.70 7.76
C GLU A 68 21.84 -7.59 6.92
N GLY A 69 22.42 -8.55 6.20
CA GLY A 69 21.67 -9.47 5.36
C GLY A 69 20.96 -8.79 4.20
N GLU A 70 19.93 -9.41 3.68
CA GLU A 70 19.18 -8.91 2.54
C GLU A 70 17.73 -9.39 2.53
N ILE A 71 16.89 -8.72 1.74
CA ILE A 71 15.51 -9.13 1.44
C ILE A 71 15.46 -9.42 -0.06
N ARG A 72 14.84 -10.54 -0.42
CA ARG A 72 14.66 -10.96 -1.82
C ARG A 72 13.19 -11.05 -2.18
N ILE A 73 12.87 -10.70 -3.43
CA ILE A 73 11.57 -10.96 -4.04
C ILE A 73 11.79 -11.88 -5.23
N ASP A 74 11.16 -13.06 -5.24
CA ASP A 74 11.36 -14.13 -6.21
C ASP A 74 12.86 -14.46 -6.41
N GLY A 75 13.60 -14.56 -5.31
CA GLY A 75 15.03 -14.88 -5.30
C GLY A 75 15.96 -13.73 -5.70
N LYS A 76 15.45 -12.57 -6.15
CA LYS A 76 16.26 -11.40 -6.49
C LYS A 76 16.30 -10.40 -5.34
N ALA A 77 17.50 -9.97 -4.92
CA ALA A 77 17.64 -9.00 -3.86
C ALA A 77 16.96 -7.65 -4.20
N ILE A 78 16.31 -7.03 -3.21
CA ILE A 78 15.62 -5.73 -3.40
C ILE A 78 16.57 -4.67 -3.95
N GLY A 79 17.83 -4.68 -3.49
CA GLY A 79 18.86 -3.74 -3.93
C GLY A 79 19.22 -3.82 -5.41
N ASP A 80 18.92 -4.94 -6.08
CA ASP A 80 19.23 -5.20 -7.48
C ASP A 80 18.09 -4.79 -8.43
N TYR A 81 16.96 -4.35 -7.90
CA TYR A 81 15.87 -3.83 -8.70
C TYR A 81 16.06 -2.34 -9.02
N GLU A 82 15.69 -1.95 -10.24
CA GLU A 82 15.42 -0.54 -10.53
C GLU A 82 14.21 -0.08 -9.69
N LYS A 83 14.30 1.12 -9.11
CA LYS A 83 13.26 1.64 -8.17
C LYS A 83 11.85 1.57 -8.74
N GLU A 84 11.66 1.98 -9.99
CA GLU A 84 10.33 1.96 -10.62
C GLU A 84 9.79 0.54 -10.78
N SER A 85 10.66 -0.41 -11.17
CA SER A 85 10.30 -1.82 -11.29
C SER A 85 9.94 -2.42 -9.93
N TYR A 86 10.73 -2.10 -8.89
CA TYR A 86 10.46 -2.54 -7.53
C TYR A 86 9.14 -2.01 -6.99
N TYR A 87 8.93 -0.69 -7.11
CA TYR A 87 7.65 -0.09 -6.66
C TYR A 87 6.45 -0.61 -7.44
N GLY A 88 6.63 -1.08 -8.68
CA GLY A 88 5.60 -1.77 -9.44
C GLY A 88 5.13 -3.09 -8.81
N LEU A 89 5.97 -3.74 -7.99
CA LEU A 89 5.67 -5.02 -7.33
C LEU A 89 4.87 -4.87 -6.04
N ILE A 90 4.74 -3.66 -5.47
CA ILE A 90 4.19 -3.45 -4.13
C ILE A 90 2.99 -2.52 -4.18
N SER A 91 1.89 -2.93 -3.55
CA SER A 91 0.80 -2.06 -3.12
C SER A 91 0.80 -1.98 -1.60
N SER A 92 0.78 -0.77 -1.05
CA SER A 92 0.76 -0.58 0.39
C SER A 92 -0.39 0.34 0.81
N VAL A 93 -1.03 0.00 1.93
CA VAL A 93 -2.00 0.85 2.62
C VAL A 93 -1.46 1.11 4.01
N PHE A 94 -1.13 2.36 4.30
CA PHE A 94 -0.63 2.80 5.59
C PHE A 94 -1.68 3.61 6.33
N GLN A 95 -1.61 3.62 7.66
CA GLN A 95 -2.53 4.34 8.52
C GLN A 95 -2.44 5.87 8.37
N ASN A 96 -1.23 6.40 8.17
CA ASN A 96 -0.95 7.84 8.17
C ASN A 96 -0.34 8.31 6.85
N VAL A 97 -1.11 8.25 5.77
CA VAL A 97 -0.65 8.81 4.48
C VAL A 97 -1.37 10.12 4.19
N GLN A 98 -0.61 11.17 3.96
CA GLN A 98 -1.17 12.44 3.54
C GLN A 98 -1.71 12.35 2.12
N LEU A 99 -2.90 12.91 1.92
CA LEU A 99 -3.47 13.09 0.59
C LEU A 99 -2.65 14.12 -0.18
N LEU A 100 -2.38 13.81 -1.43
CA LEU A 100 -1.78 14.78 -2.32
C LEU A 100 -2.85 15.81 -2.73
N PRO A 101 -2.48 17.10 -2.89
CA PRO A 101 -3.38 18.15 -3.35
C PRO A 101 -3.65 18.02 -4.86
N LEU A 102 -4.15 16.86 -5.25
CA LEU A 102 -4.51 16.43 -6.60
C LEU A 102 -5.99 16.06 -6.61
N THR A 103 -6.52 15.70 -7.77
CA THR A 103 -7.88 15.16 -7.86
C THR A 103 -7.99 13.79 -7.20
N ILE A 104 -9.21 13.37 -6.88
CA ILE A 104 -9.50 12.03 -6.36
C ILE A 104 -8.98 10.97 -7.35
N ALA A 105 -9.24 11.14 -8.64
CA ALA A 105 -8.80 10.21 -9.68
C ALA A 105 -7.27 10.11 -9.77
N GLU A 106 -6.55 11.21 -9.68
CA GLU A 106 -5.08 11.23 -9.66
C GLU A 106 -4.50 10.60 -8.39
N ASN A 107 -5.16 10.78 -7.24
CA ASN A 107 -4.78 10.09 -6.01
C ASN A 107 -4.96 8.57 -6.11
N VAL A 108 -6.00 8.08 -6.77
CA VAL A 108 -6.26 6.65 -6.97
C VAL A 108 -5.29 6.06 -8.00
N SER A 109 -5.17 6.67 -9.17
CA SER A 109 -4.38 6.13 -10.28
C SER A 109 -2.88 6.32 -10.10
N SER A 110 -2.45 7.33 -9.33
CA SER A 110 -1.07 7.83 -9.30
C SER A 110 -0.56 8.26 -10.69
N GLY A 111 -1.47 8.57 -11.58
CA GLY A 111 -1.22 8.99 -12.97
C GLY A 111 -1.80 10.36 -13.26
N THR A 112 -1.49 10.86 -14.45
CA THR A 112 -2.12 12.08 -14.99
C THR A 112 -3.45 11.76 -15.66
N LYS A 113 -4.29 12.77 -15.89
CA LYS A 113 -5.58 12.62 -16.58
C LYS A 113 -5.46 11.91 -17.95
N GLU A 114 -4.33 12.05 -18.61
CA GLU A 114 -4.07 11.49 -19.94
C GLU A 114 -3.72 10.00 -19.92
N ASN A 115 -3.18 9.51 -18.79
CA ASN A 115 -2.65 8.16 -18.67
C ASN A 115 -3.43 7.26 -17.69
N MET A 116 -4.57 7.74 -17.14
CA MET A 116 -5.39 6.96 -16.24
C MET A 116 -6.56 6.29 -16.98
N ASP A 117 -6.91 5.10 -16.53
CA ASP A 117 -8.15 4.43 -16.89
C ASP A 117 -9.26 4.92 -15.94
N ARG A 118 -10.10 5.82 -16.45
CA ARG A 118 -11.18 6.44 -15.68
C ARG A 118 -12.21 5.43 -15.19
N GLU A 119 -12.59 4.48 -16.03
CA GLU A 119 -13.57 3.45 -15.67
C GLU A 119 -13.02 2.57 -14.54
N LYS A 120 -11.75 2.18 -14.62
CA LYS A 120 -11.06 1.46 -13.57
C LYS A 120 -10.99 2.27 -12.26
N VAL A 121 -10.74 3.58 -12.31
CA VAL A 121 -10.76 4.46 -11.13
C VAL A 121 -12.13 4.40 -10.44
N ILE A 122 -13.22 4.59 -11.20
CA ILE A 122 -14.59 4.56 -10.67
C ILE A 122 -14.91 3.20 -10.06
N ASN A 123 -14.54 2.10 -10.72
CA ASN A 123 -14.73 0.76 -10.21
C ASN A 123 -13.95 0.52 -8.90
N CYS A 124 -12.71 0.99 -8.81
CA CYS A 124 -11.93 0.91 -7.58
C CYS A 124 -12.54 1.73 -6.44
N LEU A 125 -13.09 2.91 -6.71
CA LEU A 125 -13.80 3.73 -5.73
C LEU A 125 -15.08 3.05 -5.24
N LYS A 126 -15.84 2.38 -6.13
CA LYS A 126 -17.00 1.56 -5.77
C LYS A 126 -16.61 0.39 -4.87
N LEU A 127 -15.58 -0.36 -5.24
CA LEU A 127 -15.05 -1.47 -4.44
C LEU A 127 -14.59 -1.02 -3.04
N ALA A 128 -13.99 0.16 -2.95
CA ALA A 128 -13.58 0.73 -1.67
C ALA A 128 -14.77 1.28 -0.84
N GLY A 129 -15.98 1.41 -1.42
CA GLY A 129 -17.14 1.99 -0.77
C GLY A 129 -17.04 3.50 -0.55
N LEU A 130 -16.45 4.21 -1.50
CA LEU A 130 -16.29 5.67 -1.48
C LEU A 130 -17.05 6.38 -2.61
N TRP A 131 -17.49 5.62 -3.63
CA TRP A 131 -18.12 6.21 -4.83
C TRP A 131 -19.42 6.94 -4.53
N GLU A 132 -20.31 6.40 -3.69
CA GLU A 132 -21.60 7.01 -3.33
C GLU A 132 -21.45 8.46 -2.87
N LYS A 133 -20.40 8.76 -2.11
CA LYS A 133 -20.10 10.13 -1.71
C LYS A 133 -19.52 10.97 -2.85
N ILE A 134 -18.64 10.37 -3.65
CA ILE A 134 -17.92 11.10 -4.72
C ILE A 134 -18.85 11.45 -5.87
N GLU A 135 -19.84 10.62 -6.19
CA GLU A 135 -20.78 10.89 -7.28
C GLU A 135 -21.68 12.11 -7.04
N ASP A 136 -21.83 12.52 -5.77
CA ASP A 136 -22.57 13.73 -5.38
C ASP A 136 -21.74 15.02 -5.54
N PHE A 137 -20.42 14.91 -5.75
CA PHE A 137 -19.60 16.09 -6.01
C PHE A 137 -19.80 16.61 -7.45
N PRO A 138 -19.81 17.95 -7.67
CA PRO A 138 -20.00 18.52 -9.00
C PRO A 138 -19.02 17.97 -10.03
N ASP A 139 -17.76 17.79 -9.65
CA ASP A 139 -16.68 17.31 -10.52
C ASP A 139 -16.40 15.80 -10.31
N LYS A 140 -17.19 15.09 -9.49
CA LYS A 140 -17.07 13.66 -9.19
C LYS A 140 -15.62 13.29 -8.86
N GLU A 141 -15.08 12.27 -9.55
CA GLU A 141 -13.69 11.82 -9.35
C GLU A 141 -12.62 12.85 -9.74
N ASN A 142 -13.00 13.91 -10.48
CA ASN A 142 -12.10 15.02 -10.79
C ASN A 142 -12.09 16.12 -9.73
N THR A 143 -12.85 15.95 -8.65
CA THR A 143 -12.83 16.87 -7.51
C THR A 143 -11.45 16.92 -6.88
N SER A 144 -10.92 18.13 -6.70
CA SER A 144 -9.61 18.35 -6.07
C SER A 144 -9.67 18.13 -4.56
N LEU A 145 -8.62 17.54 -4.01
CA LEU A 145 -8.43 17.36 -2.56
C LEU A 145 -7.50 18.42 -2.00
N GLY A 146 -7.64 18.72 -0.69
CA GLY A 146 -6.77 19.68 0.00
C GLY A 146 -7.44 21.03 0.25
N LYS A 147 -8.21 21.12 1.34
CA LYS A 147 -8.82 22.38 1.79
C LYS A 147 -7.76 23.49 1.92
N GLY A 148 -8.01 24.62 1.28
CA GLY A 148 -7.16 25.81 1.37
C GLY A 148 -6.18 26.02 0.22
N ILE A 149 -6.01 25.06 -0.68
CA ILE A 149 -5.12 25.20 -1.85
C ILE A 149 -5.88 25.60 -3.10
N GLN A 150 -7.11 25.10 -3.27
CA GLN A 150 -8.00 25.43 -4.38
C GLN A 150 -9.40 25.81 -3.87
N LYS A 151 -10.07 26.75 -4.58
CA LYS A 151 -11.38 27.31 -4.16
C LYS A 151 -12.48 26.27 -3.96
N ASN A 152 -12.44 25.15 -4.70
CA ASN A 152 -13.44 24.08 -4.71
C ASN A 152 -12.89 22.74 -4.14
N ALA A 153 -11.74 22.76 -3.45
CA ALA A 153 -11.16 21.56 -2.92
C ALA A 153 -11.96 21.05 -1.70
N VAL A 154 -12.19 19.74 -1.66
CA VAL A 154 -12.87 19.05 -0.57
C VAL A 154 -11.90 18.42 0.39
N GLY A 155 -12.33 18.24 1.63
CA GLY A 155 -11.63 17.43 2.63
C GLY A 155 -12.36 16.10 2.80
N LEU A 156 -11.59 15.03 2.96
CA LEU A 156 -12.10 13.72 3.33
C LEU A 156 -11.87 13.48 4.82
N SER A 157 -12.82 12.83 5.49
CA SER A 157 -12.64 12.33 6.86
C SER A 157 -11.57 11.23 6.91
N GLY A 158 -11.08 10.87 8.08
CA GLY A 158 -10.06 9.81 8.22
C GLY A 158 -10.49 8.48 7.60
N GLY A 159 -11.73 8.04 7.84
CA GLY A 159 -12.27 6.83 7.24
C GLY A 159 -12.42 6.91 5.70
N GLU A 160 -12.78 8.08 5.17
CA GLU A 160 -12.87 8.30 3.71
C GLU A 160 -11.48 8.33 3.06
N GLN A 161 -10.48 8.90 3.74
CA GLN A 161 -9.10 8.83 3.30
C GLN A 161 -8.61 7.39 3.23
N GLN A 162 -8.93 6.57 4.23
CA GLN A 162 -8.60 5.16 4.23
C GLN A 162 -9.24 4.42 3.04
N LYS A 163 -10.52 4.67 2.76
CA LYS A 163 -11.21 4.13 1.58
C LYS A 163 -10.54 4.57 0.27
N LEU A 164 -10.05 5.81 0.19
CA LEU A 164 -9.31 6.30 -0.98
C LEU A 164 -8.00 5.54 -1.18
N TRP A 165 -7.26 5.26 -0.11
CA TRP A 165 -6.04 4.45 -0.17
C TRP A 165 -6.31 3.00 -0.58
N MET A 166 -7.44 2.44 -0.13
CA MET A 166 -7.89 1.14 -0.61
C MET A 166 -8.16 1.16 -2.11
N ALA A 167 -8.88 2.19 -2.62
CA ALA A 167 -9.14 2.34 -4.06
C ALA A 167 -7.83 2.41 -4.86
N ARG A 168 -6.82 3.13 -4.37
CA ARG A 168 -5.49 3.19 -4.96
C ARG A 168 -4.80 1.81 -4.99
N ALA A 169 -4.88 1.05 -3.91
CA ALA A 169 -4.29 -0.28 -3.84
C ALA A 169 -5.01 -1.29 -4.76
N PHE A 170 -6.34 -1.15 -4.92
CA PHE A 170 -7.12 -1.88 -5.93
C PHE A 170 -6.66 -1.51 -7.36
N TYR A 171 -6.51 -0.24 -7.63
CA TYR A 171 -6.12 0.24 -8.97
C TYR A 171 -4.73 -0.26 -9.38
N LYS A 172 -3.79 -0.27 -8.44
CA LYS A 172 -2.39 -0.66 -8.68
C LYS A 172 -2.22 -2.15 -8.99
N GLU A 173 -3.01 -3.05 -8.39
CA GLU A 173 -2.97 -4.51 -8.62
C GLU A 173 -1.56 -5.11 -8.52
N ALA A 174 -0.72 -4.62 -7.61
CA ALA A 174 0.63 -5.14 -7.44
C ALA A 174 0.62 -6.56 -6.83
N PRO A 175 1.59 -7.43 -7.18
CA PRO A 175 1.65 -8.82 -6.72
C PRO A 175 1.91 -8.99 -5.23
N LEU A 176 2.48 -7.98 -4.55
CA LEU A 176 2.68 -7.93 -3.10
C LEU A 176 1.82 -6.82 -2.49
N LEU A 177 0.93 -7.19 -1.55
CA LEU A 177 0.06 -6.28 -0.82
C LEU A 177 0.54 -6.17 0.63
N ILE A 178 0.75 -4.95 1.12
CA ILE A 178 1.14 -4.66 2.50
C ILE A 178 0.08 -3.76 3.12
N LEU A 179 -0.48 -4.19 4.25
CA LEU A 179 -1.52 -3.50 4.98
C LEU A 179 -1.04 -3.25 6.41
N ASP A 180 -0.79 -1.98 6.75
CA ASP A 180 -0.27 -1.56 8.05
C ASP A 180 -1.38 -0.93 8.89
N GLU A 181 -1.81 -1.61 9.95
CA GLU A 181 -2.86 -1.23 10.89
C GLU A 181 -4.14 -0.66 10.23
N PRO A 182 -4.73 -1.39 9.28
CA PRO A 182 -5.80 -0.84 8.46
C PRO A 182 -7.11 -0.53 9.21
N THR A 183 -7.25 -0.98 10.46
CA THR A 183 -8.51 -0.91 11.22
C THR A 183 -8.39 -0.23 12.58
N ALA A 184 -7.23 0.27 12.97
CA ALA A 184 -6.91 0.75 14.31
C ALA A 184 -7.82 1.88 14.88
N ALA A 185 -8.71 2.47 14.07
CA ALA A 185 -9.61 3.57 14.46
C ALA A 185 -11.08 3.32 14.09
N LEU A 186 -11.47 2.09 13.73
CA LEU A 186 -12.81 1.76 13.28
C LEU A 186 -13.64 1.10 14.39
N ASP A 187 -14.96 1.28 14.33
CA ASP A 187 -15.87 0.48 15.13
C ASP A 187 -15.93 -0.97 14.60
N PRO A 188 -16.39 -1.97 15.39
CA PRO A 188 -16.34 -3.38 15.02
C PRO A 188 -17.08 -3.75 13.73
N LEU A 189 -18.15 -3.04 13.37
CA LEU A 189 -18.90 -3.30 12.13
C LEU A 189 -18.13 -2.77 10.92
N ALA A 190 -17.60 -1.56 11.03
CA ALA A 190 -16.75 -0.97 10.00
C ALA A 190 -15.43 -1.75 9.82
N GLU A 191 -14.89 -2.31 10.91
CA GLU A 191 -13.72 -3.19 10.87
C GLU A 191 -13.99 -4.45 10.05
N GLN A 192 -15.12 -5.11 10.25
CA GLN A 192 -15.50 -6.30 9.48
C GLN A 192 -15.61 -6.00 7.99
N GLU A 193 -16.30 -4.92 7.60
CA GLU A 193 -16.42 -4.53 6.19
C GLU A 193 -15.06 -4.27 5.53
N VAL A 194 -14.18 -3.58 6.24
CA VAL A 194 -12.82 -3.29 5.76
C VAL A 194 -12.02 -4.58 5.62
N TYR A 195 -12.13 -5.50 6.60
CA TYR A 195 -11.44 -6.77 6.55
C TYR A 195 -11.89 -7.63 5.36
N GLU A 196 -13.19 -7.71 5.08
CA GLU A 196 -13.71 -8.42 3.89
C GLU A 196 -13.16 -7.84 2.59
N LYS A 197 -13.05 -6.52 2.49
CA LYS A 197 -12.44 -5.84 1.34
C LYS A 197 -10.95 -6.20 1.20
N TYR A 198 -10.21 -6.26 2.31
CA TYR A 198 -8.81 -6.68 2.29
C TYR A 198 -8.63 -8.14 1.88
N VAL A 199 -9.52 -9.02 2.32
CA VAL A 199 -9.51 -10.43 1.87
C VAL A 199 -9.66 -10.50 0.35
N ARG A 200 -10.60 -9.75 -0.23
CA ARG A 200 -10.78 -9.67 -1.69
C ARG A 200 -9.56 -9.08 -2.40
N MET A 201 -8.95 -8.01 -1.83
CA MET A 201 -7.72 -7.41 -2.38
C MET A 201 -6.55 -8.40 -2.41
N SER A 202 -6.50 -9.31 -1.46
CA SER A 202 -5.42 -10.28 -1.31
C SER A 202 -5.54 -11.51 -2.22
N GLU A 203 -6.64 -11.68 -2.94
CA GLU A 203 -6.82 -12.79 -3.87
C GLU A 203 -5.78 -12.77 -4.98
N GLY A 204 -5.10 -13.91 -5.19
CA GLY A 204 -4.05 -14.04 -6.21
C GLY A 204 -2.76 -13.24 -5.92
N ARG A 205 -2.61 -12.67 -4.72
CA ARG A 205 -1.45 -11.88 -4.31
C ARG A 205 -0.81 -12.45 -3.05
N THR A 206 0.46 -12.15 -2.86
CA THR A 206 1.11 -12.32 -1.56
C THR A 206 0.75 -11.13 -0.67
N SER A 207 0.36 -11.38 0.56
CA SER A 207 -0.17 -10.33 1.43
C SER A 207 0.42 -10.38 2.84
N LEU A 208 0.81 -9.21 3.34
CA LEU A 208 1.29 -8.99 4.69
C LEU A 208 0.35 -8.04 5.41
N PHE A 209 -0.27 -8.51 6.47
CA PHE A 209 -1.15 -7.75 7.38
C PHE A 209 -0.38 -7.45 8.68
N ILE A 210 -0.49 -6.23 9.20
CA ILE A 210 0.15 -5.80 10.42
C ILE A 210 -0.87 -5.16 11.35
#